data_a0e7e8af49ed1aeb9d6dd49ba9a44a38
#
_entry.id   a0e7e8af49ed1aeb9d6dd49ba9a44a38
#
_cell.length_a   1.000
_cell.length_b   1.000
_cell.length_c   1.000
_cell.angle_alpha   90.00
_cell.angle_beta   90.00
_cell.angle_gamma   90.00
#
_symmetry.space_group_name_H-M   'P 1'
#
loop_
_entity.id
_entity.type
_entity.pdbx_description
1 polymer ?
#
loop_
_entity_poly.entity_id
_entity_poly.type
_entity_poly.pdbx_seq_one_letter_code
_entity_poly.pdbx_strand_id
1 'polypeptide(L)'
;VMDNLRLFDFRLDADSKKAIENVIAGFSPIPGDCGDEYRKPPFLTASGDLSHHVEAIPVPYPTTEGSDGRIKALSGTEWEDLAGFSRAVKKGNRILISGTTATHGAKAIGGNDPAAQATFALDKIEGALQSLGATMEEVVRTRIFVRNIDDWEAVARVHGKRFKDIQPANTLVQANLVGREYLVEIEAEAMVE
;
A
#
# COMPACT_ATOMS: atom_id res chain seq x y z
N VAL A 1 29.00 -1.17 -15.06
CA VAL A 1 29.28 -2.24 -14.07
C VAL A 1 30.76 -2.28 -13.72
N MET A 2 31.67 -2.21 -14.71
CA MET A 2 33.13 -2.25 -14.46
C MET A 2 33.66 -1.05 -13.67
N ASP A 3 33.07 0.15 -13.85
CA ASP A 3 33.47 1.33 -13.07
C ASP A 3 33.11 1.23 -11.58
N ASN A 4 32.02 0.56 -11.24
CA ASN A 4 31.62 0.39 -9.85
C ASN A 4 32.55 -0.56 -9.07
N LEU A 5 33.25 -1.47 -9.75
CA LEU A 5 34.23 -2.35 -9.11
C LEU A 5 35.49 -1.59 -8.68
N ARG A 6 35.81 -0.47 -9.30
CA ARG A 6 36.92 0.39 -8.91
C ARG A 6 36.74 1.08 -7.56
N LEU A 7 35.51 1.09 -7.02
CA LEU A 7 35.26 1.57 -5.66
C LEU A 7 36.02 0.79 -4.58
N PHE A 8 36.41 -0.44 -4.90
CA PHE A 8 37.19 -1.28 -3.97
C PHE A 8 38.70 -1.11 -4.11
N ASP A 9 39.13 -0.36 -5.14
CA ASP A 9 40.57 -0.19 -5.45
C ASP A 9 41.19 1.05 -4.80
N PHE A 10 40.37 1.91 -4.16
CA PHE A 10 40.86 3.09 -3.48
C PHE A 10 40.50 3.10 -1.99
N ARG A 11 41.32 3.77 -1.21
CA ARG A 11 41.06 4.02 0.21
C ARG A 11 40.99 5.52 0.47
N LEU A 12 39.97 5.93 1.17
CA LEU A 12 39.87 7.30 1.65
C LEU A 12 40.96 7.55 2.70
N ASP A 13 41.65 8.69 2.58
CA ASP A 13 42.55 9.16 3.63
C ASP A 13 41.77 9.61 4.89
N ALA A 14 42.50 9.86 5.96
CA ALA A 14 41.91 10.22 7.27
C ALA A 14 41.14 11.54 7.22
N ASP A 15 41.60 12.50 6.43
CA ASP A 15 40.98 13.82 6.33
C ASP A 15 39.66 13.75 5.55
N SER A 16 39.64 13.01 4.44
CA SER A 16 38.43 12.74 3.67
C SER A 16 37.37 11.99 4.47
N LYS A 17 37.78 10.99 5.26
CA LYS A 17 36.87 10.26 6.15
C LYS A 17 36.24 11.19 7.18
N LYS A 18 37.07 12.01 7.84
CA LYS A 18 36.63 12.97 8.85
C LYS A 18 35.69 14.02 8.24
N ALA A 19 35.95 14.48 7.03
CA ALA A 19 35.07 15.41 6.32
C ALA A 19 33.70 14.78 6.04
N ILE A 20 33.66 13.53 5.58
CA ILE A 20 32.41 12.77 5.36
C ILE A 20 31.67 12.56 6.68
N GLU A 21 32.35 12.13 7.73
CA GLU A 21 31.74 11.94 9.06
C GLU A 21 31.12 13.22 9.60
N ASN A 22 31.78 14.36 9.43
CA ASN A 22 31.24 15.67 9.84
C ASN A 22 29.98 16.04 9.04
N VAL A 23 29.93 15.75 7.75
CA VAL A 23 28.73 15.98 6.94
C VAL A 23 27.59 15.05 7.38
N ILE A 24 27.89 13.76 7.58
CA ILE A 24 26.88 12.77 8.04
C ILE A 24 26.34 13.13 9.43
N ALA A 25 27.20 13.59 10.34
CA ALA A 25 26.77 14.03 11.68
C ALA A 25 25.80 15.21 11.67
N GLY A 26 25.80 16.00 10.58
CA GLY A 26 24.83 17.09 10.37
C GLY A 26 23.48 16.66 9.82
N PHE A 27 23.33 15.41 9.40
CA PHE A 27 22.06 14.90 8.90
C PHE A 27 21.18 14.41 10.04
N SER A 28 19.91 14.76 9.98
CA SER A 28 18.89 14.09 10.80
C SER A 28 18.60 12.72 10.19
N PRO A 29 18.77 11.62 10.93
CA PRO A 29 18.41 10.31 10.40
C PRO A 29 16.92 10.26 10.10
N ILE A 30 16.56 9.70 8.96
CA ILE A 30 15.17 9.37 8.63
C ILE A 30 14.79 8.15 9.46
N PRO A 31 13.87 8.26 10.42
CA PRO A 31 13.46 7.11 11.22
C PRO A 31 12.67 6.13 10.38
N GLY A 32 12.90 4.86 10.62
CA GLY A 32 12.17 3.78 9.95
C GLY A 32 13.03 2.95 9.01
N ASP A 33 12.37 2.03 8.35
CA ASP A 33 12.98 1.14 7.38
C ASP A 33 12.97 1.79 5.98
N CYS A 34 13.77 1.27 5.07
CA CYS A 34 13.81 1.72 3.68
C CYS A 34 12.42 1.67 3.05
N GLY A 35 11.91 2.81 2.61
CA GLY A 35 10.57 2.96 2.06
C GLY A 35 9.57 3.63 2.99
N ASP A 36 9.88 3.81 4.27
CA ASP A 36 9.02 4.56 5.19
C ASP A 36 8.90 6.03 4.78
N GLU A 37 9.92 6.57 4.10
CA GLU A 37 9.92 7.91 3.51
C GLU A 37 8.80 8.14 2.49
N TYR A 38 8.23 7.07 1.93
CA TYR A 38 7.07 7.15 1.02
C TYR A 38 5.72 7.14 1.74
N ARG A 39 5.72 6.83 3.01
CA ARG A 39 4.51 6.52 3.76
C ARG A 39 4.30 7.41 4.96
N LYS A 40 5.36 7.97 5.52
CA LYS A 40 5.30 8.71 6.80
C LYS A 40 5.78 10.15 6.65
N PRO A 41 4.95 11.13 7.00
CA PRO A 41 5.42 12.50 7.13
C PRO A 41 6.55 12.60 8.18
N PRO A 42 7.47 13.55 8.06
CA PRO A 42 7.63 14.56 7.00
C PRO A 42 8.55 14.13 5.87
N PHE A 43 8.95 12.88 5.80
CA PHE A 43 10.03 12.38 4.94
C PHE A 43 9.56 11.90 3.58
N LEU A 44 8.44 12.40 3.11
CA LEU A 44 7.88 12.02 1.82
C LEU A 44 8.76 12.51 0.70
N THR A 45 9.36 11.59 -0.01
CA THR A 45 10.25 11.86 -1.12
C THR A 45 9.57 11.62 -2.48
N ALA A 46 10.29 11.93 -3.50
CA ALA A 46 9.81 12.22 -4.83
C ALA A 46 9.21 11.07 -5.64
N SER A 47 9.25 9.83 -5.20
CA SER A 47 8.78 8.73 -6.04
C SER A 47 7.29 8.45 -5.91
N GLY A 48 6.64 9.03 -4.96
CA GLY A 48 5.20 8.96 -4.82
C GLY A 48 4.66 10.29 -4.38
N ASP A 49 3.63 10.78 -5.04
CA ASP A 49 2.85 11.90 -4.51
C ASP A 49 2.05 11.43 -3.28
N LEU A 50 2.77 11.15 -2.21
CA LEU A 50 2.19 10.90 -0.89
C LEU A 50 2.00 12.19 -0.10
N SER A 51 1.93 13.32 -0.82
CA SER A 51 1.77 14.67 -0.25
C SER A 51 0.47 14.87 0.54
N HIS A 52 -0.43 13.90 0.53
CA HIS A 52 -1.65 13.91 1.33
C HIS A 52 -1.47 13.32 2.71
N HIS A 53 -0.26 13.06 3.11
CA HIS A 53 0.16 12.80 4.47
C HIS A 53 -0.86 12.05 5.31
N VAL A 54 -0.80 10.76 5.25
CA VAL A 54 -1.51 9.94 6.23
C VAL A 54 -0.61 9.81 7.45
N GLU A 55 -1.06 10.30 8.59
CA GLU A 55 -0.32 10.22 9.86
C GLU A 55 -0.17 8.79 10.35
N ALA A 56 -1.08 7.92 9.93
CA ALA A 56 -1.04 6.49 10.20
C ALA A 56 -1.30 5.70 8.93
N ILE A 57 -0.42 4.76 8.61
CA ILE A 57 -0.62 3.76 7.57
C ILE A 57 -0.45 2.39 8.24
N PRO A 58 -1.41 1.50 8.09
CA PRO A 58 -2.70 1.64 7.38
C PRO A 58 -3.66 2.62 8.04
N VAL A 59 -4.48 3.27 7.23
CA VAL A 59 -5.45 4.28 7.72
C VAL A 59 -6.71 3.58 8.21
N PRO A 60 -7.09 3.73 9.47
CA PRO A 60 -8.36 3.19 9.95
C PRO A 60 -9.53 3.96 9.34
N TYR A 61 -10.62 3.25 9.11
CA TYR A 61 -11.86 3.81 8.57
C TYR A 61 -12.93 3.91 9.66
N PRO A 62 -13.79 4.95 9.64
CA PRO A 62 -14.99 4.98 10.45
C PRO A 62 -15.87 3.76 10.19
N THR A 63 -16.47 3.23 11.25
CA THR A 63 -17.35 2.07 11.16
C THR A 63 -18.77 2.41 11.59
N THR A 64 -19.74 1.73 10.97
CA THR A 64 -21.16 1.80 11.35
C THR A 64 -21.70 0.37 11.49
N GLU A 65 -22.55 0.14 12.49
CA GLU A 65 -23.22 -1.14 12.70
C GLU A 65 -24.69 -1.03 12.31
N GLY A 66 -25.15 -1.94 11.48
CA GLY A 66 -26.54 -2.05 11.07
C GLY A 66 -27.35 -2.97 12.00
N SER A 67 -28.68 -2.79 12.05
CA SER A 67 -29.59 -3.63 12.84
C SER A 67 -29.59 -5.10 12.42
N ASP A 68 -29.07 -5.42 11.25
CA ASP A 68 -28.92 -6.78 10.72
C ASP A 68 -27.57 -7.44 11.11
N GLY A 69 -26.80 -6.81 11.99
CA GLY A 69 -25.49 -7.29 12.45
C GLY A 69 -24.37 -7.14 11.44
N ARG A 70 -24.54 -6.30 10.42
CA ARG A 70 -23.43 -5.90 9.53
C ARG A 70 -22.67 -4.74 10.16
N ILE A 71 -21.34 -4.84 10.16
CA ILE A 71 -20.45 -3.73 10.45
C ILE A 71 -19.81 -3.30 9.13
N LYS A 72 -19.91 -2.01 8.80
CA LYS A 72 -19.40 -1.44 7.57
C LYS A 72 -18.25 -0.49 7.91
N ALA A 73 -17.16 -0.57 7.20
CA ALA A 73 -16.11 0.44 7.18
C ALA A 73 -16.37 1.39 5.97
N LEU A 74 -16.30 2.69 6.21
CA LEU A 74 -16.63 3.72 5.20
C LEU A 74 -15.41 4.60 4.97
N SER A 75 -15.06 4.83 3.71
CA SER A 75 -13.97 5.75 3.34
C SER A 75 -14.47 7.20 3.16
N GLY A 76 -15.79 7.40 3.11
CA GLY A 76 -16.39 8.72 2.94
C GLY A 76 -16.22 9.28 1.54
N THR A 77 -15.98 8.45 0.54
CA THR A 77 -15.89 8.88 -0.85
C THR A 77 -17.29 8.97 -1.48
N GLU A 78 -17.46 9.89 -2.44
CA GLU A 78 -18.70 10.05 -3.19
C GLU A 78 -19.14 8.76 -3.92
N TRP A 79 -18.20 7.88 -4.23
CA TRP A 79 -18.47 6.61 -4.90
C TRP A 79 -19.28 5.64 -4.04
N GLU A 80 -19.09 5.69 -2.72
CA GLU A 80 -19.83 4.84 -1.78
C GLU A 80 -21.32 5.17 -1.80
N ASP A 81 -21.66 6.45 -1.83
CA ASP A 81 -23.05 6.90 -1.91
C ASP A 81 -23.63 6.67 -3.31
N LEU A 82 -22.87 7.00 -4.37
CA LEU A 82 -23.32 6.89 -5.75
C LEU A 82 -23.63 5.44 -6.14
N ALA A 83 -22.75 4.49 -5.77
CA ALA A 83 -22.85 3.10 -6.17
C ALA A 83 -23.44 2.19 -5.06
N GLY A 84 -23.73 2.74 -3.87
CA GLY A 84 -24.37 2.01 -2.79
C GLY A 84 -23.51 0.91 -2.17
N PHE A 85 -22.19 1.15 -2.02
CA PHE A 85 -21.27 0.19 -1.42
C PHE A 85 -20.56 0.78 -0.19
N SER A 86 -19.78 -0.01 0.50
CA SER A 86 -18.89 0.41 1.59
C SER A 86 -17.48 -0.11 1.33
N ARG A 87 -16.47 0.52 1.93
CA ARG A 87 -15.07 0.12 1.77
C ARG A 87 -14.86 -1.33 2.16
N ALA A 88 -15.49 -1.76 3.26
CA ALA A 88 -15.52 -3.15 3.69
C ALA A 88 -16.78 -3.46 4.50
N VAL A 89 -17.15 -4.72 4.53
CA VAL A 89 -18.30 -5.23 5.32
C VAL A 89 -17.85 -6.46 6.10
N LYS A 90 -18.15 -6.45 7.41
CA LYS A 90 -18.10 -7.65 8.27
C LYS A 90 -19.50 -8.14 8.54
N LYS A 91 -19.74 -9.43 8.39
CA LYS A 91 -20.94 -10.12 8.87
C LYS A 91 -20.58 -11.49 9.41
N GLY A 92 -20.87 -11.69 10.70
CA GLY A 92 -20.37 -12.88 11.41
C GLY A 92 -18.85 -12.92 11.39
N ASN A 93 -18.29 -14.02 10.95
CA ASN A 93 -16.84 -14.21 10.87
C ASN A 93 -16.22 -13.83 9.51
N ARG A 94 -17.01 -13.32 8.54
CA ARG A 94 -16.51 -12.94 7.21
C ARG A 94 -16.35 -11.44 7.09
N ILE A 95 -15.24 -11.05 6.48
CA ILE A 95 -14.95 -9.67 6.08
C ILE A 95 -14.71 -9.66 4.57
N LEU A 96 -15.44 -8.79 3.88
CA LEU A 96 -15.32 -8.56 2.45
C LEU A 96 -14.85 -7.14 2.22
N ILE A 97 -13.77 -6.98 1.46
CA ILE A 97 -13.19 -5.69 1.12
C ILE A 97 -13.44 -5.44 -0.36
N SER A 98 -14.09 -4.32 -0.64
CA SER A 98 -14.43 -3.91 -2.00
C SER A 98 -13.18 -3.60 -2.82
N GLY A 99 -13.31 -3.60 -4.15
CA GLY A 99 -12.26 -3.20 -5.08
C GLY A 99 -11.56 -1.92 -4.59
N THR A 100 -10.26 -1.98 -4.43
CA THR A 100 -9.43 -0.96 -3.81
C THR A 100 -8.36 -0.53 -4.78
N THR A 101 -8.45 0.70 -5.24
CA THR A 101 -7.43 1.37 -6.04
C THR A 101 -6.55 2.26 -5.16
N ALA A 102 -5.43 2.72 -5.70
CA ALA A 102 -4.52 3.63 -5.01
C ALA A 102 -5.07 5.07 -4.95
N THR A 103 -6.29 5.22 -4.50
CA THR A 103 -6.97 6.52 -4.36
C THR A 103 -6.81 7.07 -2.96
N HIS A 104 -6.45 8.35 -2.83
CA HIS A 104 -6.54 9.10 -1.58
C HIS A 104 -7.18 10.47 -1.85
N GLY A 105 -8.35 10.72 -1.25
CA GLY A 105 -9.18 11.86 -1.62
C GLY A 105 -9.53 11.80 -3.11
N ALA A 106 -9.25 12.87 -3.84
CA ALA A 106 -9.48 12.97 -5.29
C ALA A 106 -8.23 12.58 -6.13
N LYS A 107 -7.17 12.06 -5.52
CA LYS A 107 -5.89 11.80 -6.20
C LYS A 107 -5.57 10.31 -6.28
N ALA A 108 -4.95 9.91 -7.40
CA ALA A 108 -4.27 8.61 -7.51
C ALA A 108 -2.85 8.71 -6.94
N ILE A 109 -2.47 7.74 -6.13
CA ILE A 109 -1.16 7.62 -5.50
C ILE A 109 -0.31 6.65 -6.29
N GLY A 110 1.00 6.90 -6.36
CA GLY A 110 1.95 6.04 -7.07
C GLY A 110 2.09 6.34 -8.56
N GLY A 111 1.36 7.33 -9.10
CA GLY A 111 1.51 7.78 -10.49
C GLY A 111 1.42 6.61 -11.49
N ASN A 112 2.42 6.50 -12.37
CA ASN A 112 2.49 5.44 -13.38
C ASN A 112 3.26 4.19 -12.92
N ASP A 113 3.44 4.01 -11.61
CA ASP A 113 4.12 2.84 -11.03
C ASP A 113 3.09 1.83 -10.48
N PRO A 114 2.88 0.67 -11.14
CA PRO A 114 1.92 -0.34 -10.70
C PRO A 114 2.32 -0.97 -9.35
N ALA A 115 3.61 -1.06 -9.03
CA ALA A 115 4.07 -1.57 -7.74
C ALA A 115 3.73 -0.60 -6.60
N ALA A 116 3.95 0.71 -6.81
CA ALA A 116 3.58 1.74 -5.84
C ALA A 116 2.06 1.78 -5.63
N GLN A 117 1.27 1.70 -6.71
CA GLN A 117 -0.19 1.64 -6.62
C GLN A 117 -0.66 0.39 -5.88
N ALA A 118 -0.09 -0.79 -6.18
CA ALA A 118 -0.42 -2.02 -5.47
C ALA A 118 -0.08 -1.94 -3.98
N THR A 119 1.06 -1.36 -3.63
CA THR A 119 1.46 -1.16 -2.23
C THR A 119 0.43 -0.32 -1.49
N PHE A 120 0.04 0.82 -2.05
CA PHE A 120 -0.93 1.71 -1.42
C PHE A 120 -2.33 1.09 -1.33
N ALA A 121 -2.75 0.34 -2.35
CA ALA A 121 -4.01 -0.40 -2.30
C ALA A 121 -4.03 -1.44 -1.17
N LEU A 122 -2.92 -2.17 -0.97
CA LEU A 122 -2.79 -3.13 0.13
C LEU A 122 -2.76 -2.46 1.50
N ASP A 123 -2.13 -1.29 1.64
CA ASP A 123 -2.17 -0.51 2.89
C ASP A 123 -3.61 -0.08 3.23
N LYS A 124 -4.41 0.30 2.23
CA LYS A 124 -5.83 0.60 2.43
C LYS A 124 -6.65 -0.63 2.83
N ILE A 125 -6.35 -1.79 2.24
CA ILE A 125 -6.98 -3.07 2.60
C ILE A 125 -6.67 -3.41 4.06
N GLU A 126 -5.41 -3.26 4.48
CA GLU A 126 -5.00 -3.48 5.87
C GLU A 126 -5.73 -2.54 6.84
N GLY A 127 -5.84 -1.24 6.49
CA GLY A 127 -6.62 -0.28 7.28
C GLY A 127 -8.10 -0.66 7.41
N ALA A 128 -8.70 -1.19 6.34
CA ALA A 128 -10.09 -1.66 6.36
C ALA A 128 -10.26 -2.91 7.23
N LEU A 129 -9.31 -3.85 7.19
CA LEU A 129 -9.30 -5.03 8.07
C LEU A 129 -9.19 -4.62 9.53
N GLN A 130 -8.24 -3.76 9.88
CA GLN A 130 -8.06 -3.27 11.25
C GLN A 130 -9.29 -2.55 11.79
N SER A 131 -9.96 -1.77 10.94
CA SER A 131 -11.22 -1.10 11.32
C SER A 131 -12.35 -2.07 11.68
N LEU A 132 -12.29 -3.29 11.16
CA LEU A 132 -13.27 -4.35 11.41
C LEU A 132 -12.76 -5.44 12.38
N GLY A 133 -11.61 -5.17 13.05
CA GLY A 133 -11.03 -6.05 14.06
C GLY A 133 -10.32 -7.27 13.50
N ALA A 134 -9.70 -7.13 12.32
CA ALA A 134 -8.89 -8.15 11.68
C ALA A 134 -7.53 -7.60 11.25
N THR A 135 -6.62 -8.47 10.83
CA THR A 135 -5.32 -8.17 10.29
C THR A 135 -5.14 -8.81 8.91
N MET A 136 -3.99 -8.64 8.32
CA MET A 136 -3.69 -9.31 7.05
C MET A 136 -3.60 -10.83 7.18
N GLU A 137 -3.35 -11.35 8.37
CA GLU A 137 -3.20 -12.79 8.64
C GLU A 137 -4.50 -13.56 8.42
N GLU A 138 -5.66 -12.91 8.63
CA GLU A 138 -6.97 -13.50 8.40
C GLU A 138 -7.42 -13.50 6.93
N VAL A 139 -6.62 -12.90 6.03
CA VAL A 139 -6.96 -12.87 4.59
C VAL A 139 -6.85 -14.27 3.99
N VAL A 140 -7.95 -14.75 3.43
CA VAL A 140 -8.04 -16.08 2.79
C VAL A 140 -8.07 -16.00 1.27
N ARG A 141 -8.41 -14.84 0.71
CA ARG A 141 -8.46 -14.63 -0.73
C ARG A 141 -8.13 -13.19 -1.10
N THR A 142 -7.43 -13.03 -2.23
CA THR A 142 -7.27 -11.77 -2.93
C THR A 142 -7.62 -11.94 -4.41
N ARG A 143 -8.18 -10.89 -5.05
CA ARG A 143 -8.30 -10.77 -6.49
C ARG A 143 -7.65 -9.48 -6.93
N ILE A 144 -6.85 -9.56 -7.96
CA ILE A 144 -6.04 -8.46 -8.48
C ILE A 144 -6.43 -8.23 -9.93
N PHE A 145 -6.79 -7.00 -10.23
CA PHE A 145 -7.11 -6.54 -11.56
C PHE A 145 -6.01 -5.57 -11.99
N VAL A 146 -5.31 -5.87 -13.07
CA VAL A 146 -4.30 -4.99 -13.65
C VAL A 146 -4.81 -4.39 -14.96
N ARG A 147 -4.54 -3.12 -15.19
CA ARG A 147 -4.93 -2.45 -16.44
C ARG A 147 -4.18 -3.01 -17.63
N ASN A 148 -2.89 -3.26 -17.49
CA ASN A 148 -2.03 -3.89 -18.48
C ASN A 148 -1.48 -5.18 -17.92
N ILE A 149 -1.62 -6.28 -18.65
CA ILE A 149 -1.12 -7.57 -18.17
C ILE A 149 0.41 -7.58 -18.03
N ASP A 150 1.13 -6.77 -18.77
CA ASP A 150 2.60 -6.67 -18.67
C ASP A 150 3.07 -6.17 -17.29
N ASP A 151 2.19 -5.55 -16.51
CA ASP A 151 2.47 -5.08 -15.15
C ASP A 151 2.36 -6.19 -14.08
N TRP A 152 1.93 -7.39 -14.48
CA TRP A 152 1.61 -8.48 -13.54
C TRP A 152 2.75 -8.83 -12.59
N GLU A 153 3.99 -8.88 -13.10
CA GLU A 153 5.15 -9.28 -12.29
C GLU A 153 5.45 -8.25 -11.21
N ALA A 154 5.41 -6.96 -11.54
CA ALA A 154 5.65 -5.88 -10.58
C ALA A 154 4.62 -5.94 -9.43
N VAL A 155 3.34 -6.11 -9.77
CA VAL A 155 2.24 -6.23 -8.81
C VAL A 155 2.34 -7.52 -7.99
N ALA A 156 2.65 -8.65 -8.64
CA ALA A 156 2.80 -9.94 -7.97
C ALA A 156 3.94 -9.94 -6.95
N ARG A 157 5.04 -9.24 -7.23
CA ARG A 157 6.16 -9.09 -6.28
C ARG A 157 5.74 -8.32 -5.02
N VAL A 158 4.96 -7.26 -5.16
CA VAL A 158 4.40 -6.51 -4.02
C VAL A 158 3.46 -7.39 -3.21
N HIS A 159 2.53 -8.07 -3.87
CA HIS A 159 1.61 -9.00 -3.23
C HIS A 159 2.37 -10.12 -2.51
N GLY A 160 3.34 -10.75 -3.19
CA GLY A 160 4.16 -11.81 -2.62
C GLY A 160 4.95 -11.35 -1.38
N LYS A 161 5.48 -10.12 -1.38
CA LYS A 161 6.16 -9.56 -0.21
C LYS A 161 5.20 -9.39 0.98
N ARG A 162 3.97 -8.92 0.72
CA ARG A 162 2.96 -8.66 1.76
C ARG A 162 2.37 -9.96 2.35
N PHE A 163 2.19 -10.98 1.51
CA PHE A 163 1.50 -12.22 1.87
C PHE A 163 2.41 -13.45 1.95
N LYS A 164 3.74 -13.27 2.03
CA LYS A 164 4.72 -14.35 1.98
C LYS A 164 4.41 -15.51 2.93
N ASP A 165 4.02 -15.19 4.15
CA ASP A 165 3.81 -16.16 5.22
C ASP A 165 2.32 -16.53 5.39
N ILE A 166 1.42 -15.83 4.68
CA ILE A 166 -0.04 -15.99 4.77
C ILE A 166 -0.54 -16.86 3.62
N GLN A 167 -0.08 -16.59 2.39
CA GLN A 167 -0.38 -17.33 1.16
C GLN A 167 -1.91 -17.50 0.87
N PRO A 168 -2.69 -16.43 0.80
CA PRO A 168 -4.12 -16.53 0.48
C PRO A 168 -4.33 -17.06 -0.93
N ALA A 169 -5.50 -17.63 -1.21
CA ALA A 169 -5.90 -17.91 -2.59
C ALA A 169 -5.89 -16.61 -3.41
N ASN A 170 -5.26 -16.61 -4.59
CA ASN A 170 -5.13 -15.43 -5.42
C ASN A 170 -5.60 -15.66 -6.86
N THR A 171 -6.15 -14.63 -7.46
CA THR A 171 -6.40 -14.54 -8.90
C THR A 171 -5.96 -13.18 -9.39
N LEU A 172 -5.16 -13.15 -10.46
CA LEU A 172 -4.74 -11.93 -11.13
C LEU A 172 -5.18 -11.98 -12.58
N VAL A 173 -5.89 -10.95 -13.04
CA VAL A 173 -6.39 -10.82 -14.41
C VAL A 173 -6.24 -9.39 -14.92
N GLN A 174 -6.21 -9.23 -16.23
CA GLN A 174 -6.31 -7.91 -16.85
C GLN A 174 -7.77 -7.47 -16.91
N ALA A 175 -8.02 -6.19 -16.57
CA ALA A 175 -9.35 -5.59 -16.66
C ALA A 175 -9.27 -4.09 -16.99
N ASN A 176 -10.35 -3.56 -17.55
CA ASN A 176 -10.52 -2.11 -17.64
C ASN A 176 -10.97 -1.57 -16.28
N LEU A 177 -10.13 -0.74 -15.67
CA LEU A 177 -10.41 -0.12 -14.38
C LEU A 177 -11.16 1.21 -14.57
N VAL A 178 -11.99 1.57 -13.60
CA VAL A 178 -12.67 2.86 -13.56
C VAL A 178 -11.65 3.94 -13.15
N GLY A 179 -11.43 4.93 -14.02
CA GLY A 179 -10.37 5.91 -13.88
C GLY A 179 -9.10 5.53 -14.66
N ARG A 180 -8.65 6.44 -15.53
CA ARG A 180 -7.49 6.17 -16.41
C ARG A 180 -6.15 6.15 -15.66
N GLU A 181 -6.10 6.78 -14.51
CA GLU A 181 -4.96 6.90 -13.61
C GLU A 181 -4.67 5.63 -12.81
N TYR A 182 -5.65 4.71 -12.70
CA TYR A 182 -5.46 3.47 -11.93
C TYR A 182 -4.91 2.35 -12.80
N LEU A 183 -3.82 1.76 -12.33
CA LEU A 183 -3.14 0.64 -12.97
C LEU A 183 -3.49 -0.70 -12.31
N VAL A 184 -3.89 -0.63 -11.03
CA VAL A 184 -4.17 -1.81 -10.21
C VAL A 184 -5.41 -1.56 -9.35
N GLU A 185 -6.24 -2.58 -9.23
CA GLU A 185 -7.33 -2.68 -8.26
C GLU A 185 -7.23 -4.02 -7.55
N ILE A 186 -7.43 -4.04 -6.22
CA ILE A 186 -7.34 -5.26 -5.42
C ILE A 186 -8.57 -5.36 -4.53
N GLU A 187 -9.17 -6.55 -4.46
CA GLU A 187 -10.17 -6.91 -3.47
C GLU A 187 -9.68 -8.06 -2.58
N ALA A 188 -10.22 -8.17 -1.39
CA ALA A 188 -9.84 -9.20 -0.45
C ALA A 188 -11.03 -9.75 0.34
N GLU A 189 -10.89 -11.00 0.78
CA GLU A 189 -11.78 -11.67 1.72
C GLU A 189 -10.96 -12.15 2.91
N ALA A 190 -11.47 -11.93 4.12
CA ALA A 190 -10.87 -12.41 5.35
C ALA A 190 -11.90 -13.19 6.19
N MET A 191 -11.40 -14.10 7.01
CA MET A 191 -12.21 -14.87 7.96
C MET A 191 -11.58 -14.78 9.34
N VAL A 192 -12.32 -14.23 10.28
CA VAL A 192 -11.93 -14.16 11.70
C VAL A 192 -12.56 -15.33 12.49
N GLU A 193 -11.94 -15.70 13.59
CA GLU A 193 -12.49 -16.70 14.51
C GLU A 193 -13.71 -16.21 15.27
#